data_ba9a0bdaa949c70c5ff7ea2b6867e82a
#
_entry.id   ba9a0bdaa949c70c5ff7ea2b6867e82a
#
_cell.length_a   1.000
_cell.length_b   1.000
_cell.length_c   1.000
_cell.angle_alpha   90.00
_cell.angle_beta   90.00
_cell.angle_gamma   90.00
#
_symmetry.space_group_name_H-M   'P 1'
#
loop_
_entity.id
_entity.type
_entity.pdbx_description
1 polymer ?
#
loop_
_entity_poly.entity_id
_entity_poly.type
_entity_poly.pdbx_seq_one_letter_code
_entity_poly.pdbx_strand_id
1 'polypeptide(L)'
;MSEDELVAMIFLLLVAGHETTVNLIGNRTLALLENPDQMNRLRDDPALIKAAVEELLRYNGPLETDRERCTREDTTVAGVTVPRGELVFAVLASANRDEQQFEDADRLDLGRELNPHVAFGFGIHYCLGASLARLEGQIAIGTLLRRIPNLKVAIPSNALRWRRGLVLRGLESLPVTFTRNFGRSTEPRM
;
A
#
# COMPACT_ATOMS: atom_id res chain seq x y z
N MET A 1 -12.48 26.71 -15.57
CA MET A 1 -12.59 26.16 -14.22
C MET A 1 -13.03 27.29 -13.31
N SER A 2 -14.17 27.11 -12.63
CA SER A 2 -14.67 28.07 -11.63
C SER A 2 -13.85 27.97 -10.33
N GLU A 3 -14.06 28.92 -9.41
CA GLU A 3 -13.41 28.87 -8.08
C GLU A 3 -13.84 27.63 -7.29
N ASP A 4 -15.13 27.28 -7.35
CA ASP A 4 -15.66 26.09 -6.69
C ASP A 4 -15.07 24.78 -7.26
N GLU A 5 -14.91 24.70 -8.57
CA GLU A 5 -14.25 23.56 -9.23
C GLU A 5 -12.77 23.45 -8.80
N LEU A 6 -12.07 24.57 -8.66
CA LEU A 6 -10.69 24.60 -8.20
C LEU A 6 -10.58 24.11 -6.76
N VAL A 7 -11.43 24.63 -5.88
CA VAL A 7 -11.46 24.22 -4.46
C VAL A 7 -11.78 22.73 -4.33
N ALA A 8 -12.79 22.24 -5.06
CA ALA A 8 -13.15 20.82 -5.06
C ALA A 8 -12.01 19.92 -5.55
N MET A 9 -11.29 20.35 -6.59
CA MET A 9 -10.13 19.61 -7.11
C MET A 9 -8.97 19.57 -6.11
N ILE A 10 -8.64 20.71 -5.47
CA ILE A 10 -7.60 20.77 -4.44
C ILE A 10 -7.95 19.85 -3.26
N PHE A 11 -9.19 19.91 -2.79
CA PHE A 11 -9.67 19.05 -1.71
C PHE A 11 -9.58 17.59 -2.09
N LEU A 12 -10.02 17.21 -3.30
CA LEU A 12 -9.92 15.84 -3.80
C LEU A 12 -8.48 15.34 -3.82
N LEU A 13 -7.55 16.13 -4.37
CA LEU A 13 -6.13 15.75 -4.45
C LEU A 13 -5.50 15.62 -3.07
N LEU A 14 -5.84 16.50 -2.13
CA LEU A 14 -5.34 16.45 -0.76
C LEU A 14 -5.81 15.17 -0.05
N VAL A 15 -7.11 14.88 -0.10
CA VAL A 15 -7.69 13.70 0.57
C VAL A 15 -7.18 12.41 -0.07
N ALA A 16 -7.21 12.31 -1.40
CA ALA A 16 -6.78 11.12 -2.11
C ALA A 16 -5.28 10.84 -1.95
N GLY A 17 -4.44 11.89 -1.93
CA GLY A 17 -2.99 11.73 -1.82
C GLY A 17 -2.52 11.47 -0.39
N HIS A 18 -3.16 12.08 0.61
CA HIS A 18 -2.69 11.99 1.99
C HIS A 18 -3.04 10.64 2.65
N GLU A 19 -4.32 10.32 2.75
CA GLU A 19 -4.79 9.17 3.54
C GLU A 19 -4.29 7.83 2.97
N THR A 20 -4.29 7.70 1.66
CA THR A 20 -3.79 6.50 0.99
C THR A 20 -2.29 6.31 1.18
N THR A 21 -1.49 7.38 1.10
CA THR A 21 -0.03 7.31 1.29
C THR A 21 0.35 7.02 2.74
N VAL A 22 -0.35 7.61 3.71
CA VAL A 22 -0.15 7.29 5.14
C VAL A 22 -0.38 5.80 5.40
N ASN A 23 -1.52 5.27 4.93
CA ASN A 23 -1.83 3.84 5.07
C ASN A 23 -0.84 2.95 4.30
N LEU A 24 -0.40 3.39 3.13
CA LEU A 24 0.60 2.72 2.34
C LEU A 24 1.90 2.50 3.12
N ILE A 25 2.43 3.56 3.75
CA ILE A 25 3.68 3.49 4.51
C ILE A 25 3.50 2.61 5.75
N GLY A 26 2.40 2.76 6.48
CA GLY A 26 2.11 1.97 7.67
C GLY A 26 1.96 0.47 7.37
N ASN A 27 1.13 0.14 6.39
CA ASN A 27 0.85 -1.26 6.00
C ASN A 27 2.12 -1.97 5.49
N ARG A 28 2.94 -1.28 4.68
CA ARG A 28 4.19 -1.84 4.16
C ARG A 28 5.23 -2.05 5.24
N THR A 29 5.33 -1.09 6.17
CA THR A 29 6.23 -1.23 7.32
C THR A 29 5.85 -2.47 8.13
N LEU A 30 4.55 -2.65 8.42
CA LEU A 30 4.08 -3.86 9.10
C LEU A 30 4.40 -5.12 8.30
N ALA A 31 4.09 -5.16 7.01
CA ALA A 31 4.35 -6.33 6.16
C ALA A 31 5.83 -6.74 6.17
N LEU A 32 6.75 -5.77 6.14
CA LEU A 32 8.19 -6.05 6.25
C LEU A 32 8.59 -6.54 7.65
N LEU A 33 8.01 -5.98 8.70
CA LEU A 33 8.29 -6.40 10.09
C LEU A 33 7.77 -7.81 10.39
N GLU A 34 6.69 -8.24 9.72
CA GLU A 34 6.12 -9.59 9.81
C GLU A 34 6.84 -10.60 8.91
N ASN A 35 7.65 -10.12 7.94
CA ASN A 35 8.44 -10.94 7.02
C ASN A 35 9.93 -10.55 7.10
N PRO A 36 10.63 -10.90 8.20
CA PRO A 36 12.00 -10.42 8.45
C PRO A 36 13.03 -10.92 7.44
N ASP A 37 12.81 -12.05 6.80
CA ASP A 37 13.62 -12.57 5.70
C ASP A 37 13.58 -11.61 4.49
N GLN A 38 12.39 -11.19 4.08
CA GLN A 38 12.19 -10.25 3.00
C GLN A 38 12.72 -8.85 3.36
N MET A 39 12.50 -8.42 4.59
CA MET A 39 13.06 -7.16 5.09
C MET A 39 14.59 -7.16 5.05
N ASN A 40 15.25 -8.25 5.44
CA ASN A 40 16.71 -8.38 5.40
C ASN A 40 17.20 -8.42 3.94
N ARG A 41 16.54 -9.18 3.06
CA ARG A 41 16.84 -9.18 1.62
C ARG A 41 16.84 -7.76 1.02
N LEU A 42 15.87 -6.92 1.38
CA LEU A 42 15.80 -5.53 0.92
C LEU A 42 16.89 -4.65 1.55
N ARG A 43 17.35 -4.94 2.77
CA ARG A 43 18.47 -4.25 3.40
C ARG A 43 19.81 -4.60 2.74
N ASP A 44 19.99 -5.88 2.40
CA ASP A 44 21.22 -6.40 1.79
C ASP A 44 21.33 -5.97 0.32
N ASP A 45 20.19 -5.87 -0.37
CA ASP A 45 20.11 -5.36 -1.75
C ASP A 45 19.10 -4.21 -1.89
N PRO A 46 19.51 -2.96 -1.63
CA PRO A 46 18.64 -1.79 -1.79
C PRO A 46 18.18 -1.51 -3.24
N ALA A 47 18.81 -2.15 -4.26
CA ALA A 47 18.36 -2.00 -5.64
C ALA A 47 16.96 -2.62 -5.87
N LEU A 48 16.55 -3.56 -5.04
CA LEU A 48 15.23 -4.17 -5.05
C LEU A 48 14.10 -3.19 -4.68
N ILE A 49 14.38 -2.00 -4.20
CA ILE A 49 13.36 -1.08 -3.64
C ILE A 49 12.19 -0.83 -4.60
N LYS A 50 12.43 -0.77 -5.91
CA LYS A 50 11.36 -0.55 -6.90
C LYS A 50 10.42 -1.76 -6.99
N ALA A 51 10.96 -2.95 -7.14
CA ALA A 51 10.18 -4.20 -7.16
C ALA A 51 9.49 -4.43 -5.81
N ALA A 52 10.19 -4.18 -4.71
CA ALA A 52 9.65 -4.29 -3.37
C ALA A 52 8.42 -3.40 -3.15
N VAL A 53 8.42 -2.18 -3.68
CA VAL A 53 7.27 -1.27 -3.57
C VAL A 53 6.06 -1.78 -4.34
N GLU A 54 6.23 -2.35 -5.54
CA GLU A 54 5.13 -2.97 -6.28
C GLU A 54 4.59 -4.21 -5.54
N GLU A 55 5.46 -5.07 -5.02
CA GLU A 55 5.01 -6.25 -4.29
C GLU A 55 4.31 -5.89 -2.97
N LEU A 56 4.79 -4.90 -2.25
CA LEU A 56 4.13 -4.41 -1.04
C LEU A 56 2.78 -3.74 -1.33
N LEU A 57 2.60 -3.14 -2.52
CA LEU A 57 1.30 -2.65 -3.00
C LEU A 57 0.33 -3.79 -3.27
N ARG A 58 0.81 -4.86 -3.91
CA ARG A 58 0.02 -6.06 -4.15
C ARG A 58 -0.38 -6.72 -2.83
N TYR A 59 0.62 -7.00 -1.99
CA TYR A 59 0.48 -7.82 -0.79
C TYR A 59 -0.39 -7.17 0.29
N ASN A 60 -0.23 -5.87 0.54
CA ASN A 60 -0.97 -5.16 1.59
C ASN A 60 -1.16 -3.68 1.20
N GLY A 61 -1.91 -3.46 0.12
CA GLY A 61 -2.24 -2.13 -0.37
C GLY A 61 -3.13 -1.33 0.59
N PRO A 62 -3.22 0.00 0.38
CA PRO A 62 -4.04 0.87 1.22
C PRO A 62 -5.53 0.85 0.88
N LEU A 63 -5.92 0.15 -0.19
CA LEU A 63 -7.31 0.00 -0.64
C LEU A 63 -7.75 -1.45 -0.62
N GLU A 64 -8.90 -1.71 0.03
CA GLU A 64 -9.59 -3.00 -0.02
C GLU A 64 -10.43 -3.10 -1.30
N THR A 65 -11.23 -2.06 -1.55
CA THR A 65 -12.14 -2.02 -2.69
C THR A 65 -11.96 -0.74 -3.50
N ASP A 66 -12.36 -0.78 -4.75
CA ASP A 66 -12.63 0.42 -5.54
C ASP A 66 -13.96 1.06 -5.07
N ARG A 67 -14.33 2.21 -5.64
CA ARG A 67 -15.60 2.86 -5.36
C ARG A 67 -16.77 2.02 -5.81
N GLU A 68 -17.92 2.22 -5.16
CA GLU A 68 -19.18 1.67 -5.61
C GLU A 68 -19.49 2.09 -7.05
N ARG A 69 -20.00 1.15 -7.80
CA ARG A 69 -20.54 1.32 -9.15
C ARG A 69 -21.98 0.87 -9.14
N CYS A 70 -22.81 1.47 -9.97
CA CYS A 70 -24.18 1.05 -10.16
C CYS A 70 -24.36 0.52 -11.59
N THR A 71 -24.99 -0.62 -11.73
CA THR A 71 -25.30 -1.21 -13.04
C THR A 71 -26.34 -0.36 -13.77
N ARG A 72 -26.06 0.03 -15.01
CA ARG A 72 -26.98 0.84 -15.84
C ARG A 72 -28.03 -0.02 -16.54
N GLU A 73 -27.76 -1.30 -16.69
CA GLU A 73 -28.59 -2.32 -17.30
C GLU A 73 -28.24 -3.68 -16.67
N ASP A 74 -29.04 -4.71 -16.92
CA ASP A 74 -28.71 -6.08 -16.53
C ASP A 74 -27.36 -6.46 -17.17
N THR A 75 -26.41 -6.83 -16.34
CA THR A 75 -25.02 -7.07 -16.78
C THR A 75 -24.55 -8.42 -16.27
N THR A 76 -23.90 -9.21 -17.12
CA THR A 76 -23.33 -10.50 -16.71
C THR A 76 -21.83 -10.35 -16.42
N VAL A 77 -21.42 -10.70 -15.20
CA VAL A 77 -20.03 -10.72 -14.75
C VAL A 77 -19.68 -12.14 -14.32
N ALA A 78 -18.69 -12.75 -14.96
CA ALA A 78 -18.24 -14.12 -14.67
C ALA A 78 -19.40 -15.16 -14.60
N GLY A 79 -20.39 -15.05 -15.48
CA GLY A 79 -21.55 -15.94 -15.55
C GLY A 79 -22.67 -15.62 -14.55
N VAL A 80 -22.52 -14.60 -13.71
CA VAL A 80 -23.54 -14.13 -12.78
C VAL A 80 -24.23 -12.89 -13.34
N THR A 81 -25.54 -12.91 -13.50
CA THR A 81 -26.32 -11.73 -13.91
C THR A 81 -26.54 -10.81 -12.72
N VAL A 82 -26.08 -9.57 -12.86
CA VAL A 82 -26.32 -8.48 -11.92
C VAL A 82 -27.40 -7.59 -12.49
N PRO A 83 -28.55 -7.46 -11.82
CA PRO A 83 -29.67 -6.63 -12.31
C PRO A 83 -29.29 -5.14 -12.39
N ARG A 84 -30.04 -4.42 -13.22
CA ARG A 84 -29.97 -2.96 -13.29
C ARG A 84 -30.23 -2.32 -11.92
N GLY A 85 -29.41 -1.35 -11.54
CA GLY A 85 -29.54 -0.57 -10.30
C GLY A 85 -28.81 -1.17 -9.10
N GLU A 86 -28.20 -2.36 -9.24
CA GLU A 86 -27.44 -2.99 -8.17
C GLU A 86 -26.08 -2.31 -7.97
N LEU A 87 -25.63 -2.26 -6.71
CA LEU A 87 -24.31 -1.78 -6.36
C LEU A 87 -23.27 -2.88 -6.52
N VAL A 88 -22.16 -2.55 -7.17
CA VAL A 88 -21.04 -3.45 -7.43
C VAL A 88 -19.75 -2.83 -6.91
N PHE A 89 -18.96 -3.62 -6.20
CA PHE A 89 -17.63 -3.25 -5.72
C PHE A 89 -16.59 -4.18 -6.33
N ALA A 90 -15.52 -3.61 -6.88
CA ALA A 90 -14.33 -4.38 -7.23
C ALA A 90 -13.43 -4.50 -6.00
N VAL A 91 -13.22 -5.73 -5.49
CA VAL A 91 -12.38 -5.99 -4.33
C VAL A 91 -10.93 -6.11 -4.78
N LEU A 92 -10.22 -4.98 -4.80
CA LEU A 92 -8.83 -4.90 -5.28
C LEU A 92 -7.87 -5.75 -4.47
N ALA A 93 -8.08 -5.80 -3.14
CA ALA A 93 -7.25 -6.61 -2.25
C ALA A 93 -7.39 -8.11 -2.55
N SER A 94 -8.59 -8.58 -2.88
CA SER A 94 -8.83 -9.97 -3.30
C SER A 94 -8.22 -10.25 -4.67
N ALA A 95 -8.40 -9.36 -5.65
CA ALA A 95 -7.83 -9.50 -6.98
C ALA A 95 -6.29 -9.58 -6.94
N ASN A 96 -5.66 -8.84 -6.04
CA ASN A 96 -4.22 -8.87 -5.81
C ASN A 96 -3.72 -10.14 -5.10
N ARG A 97 -4.62 -11.00 -4.66
CA ARG A 97 -4.37 -12.30 -4.02
C ARG A 97 -4.94 -13.48 -4.83
N ASP A 98 -5.33 -13.24 -6.08
CA ASP A 98 -5.85 -14.27 -6.96
C ASP A 98 -4.72 -15.24 -7.37
N GLU A 99 -4.82 -16.50 -6.95
CA GLU A 99 -3.85 -17.56 -7.26
C GLU A 99 -3.80 -17.91 -8.76
N GLN A 100 -4.82 -17.53 -9.54
CA GLN A 100 -4.79 -17.67 -10.99
C GLN A 100 -3.91 -16.60 -11.67
N GLN A 101 -3.59 -15.52 -10.97
CA GLN A 101 -2.77 -14.43 -11.47
C GLN A 101 -1.39 -14.38 -10.79
N PHE A 102 -1.30 -14.82 -9.54
CA PHE A 102 -0.09 -14.71 -8.73
C PHE A 102 0.26 -16.06 -8.10
N GLU A 103 1.37 -16.65 -8.48
CA GLU A 103 1.90 -17.83 -7.80
C GLU A 103 2.21 -17.49 -6.33
N ASP A 104 1.83 -18.38 -5.41
CA ASP A 104 1.96 -18.14 -3.97
C ASP A 104 1.40 -16.75 -3.56
N ALA A 105 0.16 -16.44 -3.97
CA ALA A 105 -0.43 -15.11 -3.85
C ALA A 105 -0.41 -14.56 -2.42
N ASP A 106 -0.49 -15.42 -1.41
CA ASP A 106 -0.45 -15.07 0.01
C ASP A 106 0.96 -14.90 0.58
N ARG A 107 1.99 -15.16 -0.20
CA ARG A 107 3.38 -14.97 0.18
C ARG A 107 3.88 -13.60 -0.27
N LEU A 108 4.57 -12.89 0.62
CA LEU A 108 5.33 -11.70 0.27
C LEU A 108 6.65 -12.13 -0.40
N ASP A 109 6.87 -11.72 -1.64
CA ASP A 109 8.13 -11.93 -2.36
C ASP A 109 8.59 -10.64 -3.04
N LEU A 110 9.54 -9.96 -2.45
CA LEU A 110 10.08 -8.69 -2.96
C LEU A 110 10.85 -8.82 -4.29
N GLY A 111 11.09 -10.05 -4.72
CA GLY A 111 11.70 -10.35 -6.01
C GLY A 111 10.72 -10.84 -7.07
N ARG A 112 9.42 -10.72 -6.87
CA ARG A 112 8.41 -11.13 -7.83
C ARG A 112 8.60 -10.40 -9.16
N GLU A 113 8.90 -11.14 -10.22
CA GLU A 113 9.19 -10.57 -11.54
C GLU A 113 7.92 -10.11 -12.25
N LEU A 114 6.88 -10.97 -12.29
CA LEU A 114 5.58 -10.66 -12.88
C LEU A 114 4.61 -10.21 -11.79
N ASN A 115 4.31 -8.92 -11.77
CA ASN A 115 3.48 -8.33 -10.73
C ASN A 115 2.40 -7.39 -11.31
N PRO A 116 1.42 -7.94 -12.07
CA PRO A 116 0.36 -7.15 -12.70
C PRO A 116 -0.75 -6.77 -11.71
N HIS A 117 -0.36 -6.23 -10.55
CA HIS A 117 -1.31 -5.87 -9.50
C HIS A 117 -2.22 -4.70 -9.89
N VAL A 118 -3.41 -4.68 -9.32
CA VAL A 118 -4.42 -3.64 -9.54
C VAL A 118 -4.56 -2.67 -8.36
N ALA A 119 -3.53 -2.51 -7.53
CA ALA A 119 -3.56 -1.62 -6.37
C ALA A 119 -3.80 -0.13 -6.72
N PHE A 120 -3.54 0.27 -7.96
CA PHE A 120 -3.83 1.60 -8.49
C PHE A 120 -5.07 1.63 -9.40
N GLY A 121 -5.87 0.57 -9.38
CA GLY A 121 -6.99 0.40 -10.29
C GLY A 121 -6.57 0.05 -11.72
N PHE A 122 -7.51 0.18 -12.65
CA PHE A 122 -7.31 -0.14 -14.06
C PHE A 122 -8.18 0.77 -14.97
N GLY A 123 -7.79 0.95 -16.23
CA GLY A 123 -8.57 1.67 -17.25
C GLY A 123 -8.54 3.20 -17.05
N ILE A 124 -9.65 3.86 -17.41
CA ILE A 124 -9.75 5.33 -17.44
C ILE A 124 -9.66 5.98 -16.05
N HIS A 125 -9.87 5.23 -14.99
CA HIS A 125 -9.75 5.67 -13.60
C HIS A 125 -8.45 5.22 -12.93
N TYR A 126 -7.44 4.79 -13.70
CA TYR A 126 -6.12 4.48 -13.16
C TYR A 126 -5.62 5.66 -12.32
N CYS A 127 -5.04 5.37 -11.16
CA CYS A 127 -4.64 6.37 -10.18
C CYS A 127 -3.72 7.45 -10.78
N LEU A 128 -4.17 8.70 -10.75
CA LEU A 128 -3.39 9.85 -11.22
C LEU A 128 -2.07 10.02 -10.44
N GLY A 129 -2.11 9.74 -9.12
CA GLY A 129 -0.97 9.83 -8.21
C GLY A 129 -0.05 8.62 -8.17
N ALA A 130 -0.24 7.61 -9.04
CA ALA A 130 0.49 6.34 -8.95
C ALA A 130 2.01 6.49 -8.99
N SER A 131 2.53 7.40 -9.82
CA SER A 131 3.97 7.68 -9.91
C SER A 131 4.52 8.33 -8.64
N LEU A 132 3.77 9.28 -8.07
CA LEU A 132 4.12 9.96 -6.82
C LEU A 132 4.10 8.97 -5.64
N ALA A 133 3.04 8.19 -5.48
CA ALA A 133 2.91 7.19 -4.42
C ALA A 133 4.02 6.13 -4.46
N ARG A 134 4.46 5.72 -5.66
CA ARG A 134 5.63 4.85 -5.83
C ARG A 134 6.90 5.49 -5.31
N LEU A 135 7.14 6.74 -5.68
CA LEU A 135 8.33 7.49 -5.24
C LEU A 135 8.33 7.70 -3.73
N GLU A 136 7.21 8.12 -3.17
CA GLU A 136 7.03 8.29 -1.72
C GLU A 136 7.28 6.98 -0.98
N GLY A 137 6.72 5.86 -1.48
CA GLY A 137 6.95 4.53 -0.93
C GLY A 137 8.43 4.11 -0.96
N GLN A 138 9.13 4.33 -2.07
CA GLN A 138 10.55 4.02 -2.21
C GLN A 138 11.40 4.84 -1.22
N ILE A 139 11.14 6.14 -1.13
CA ILE A 139 11.89 7.04 -0.23
C ILE A 139 11.60 6.70 1.24
N ALA A 140 10.33 6.51 1.60
CA ALA A 140 9.92 6.24 2.97
C ALA A 140 10.50 4.91 3.46
N ILE A 141 10.27 3.82 2.75
CA ILE A 141 10.74 2.48 3.14
C ILE A 141 12.26 2.41 3.12
N GLY A 142 12.91 2.88 2.05
CA GLY A 142 14.38 2.88 1.96
C GLY A 142 15.03 3.70 3.06
N THR A 143 14.44 4.85 3.43
CA THR A 143 14.94 5.69 4.52
C THR A 143 14.71 5.04 5.89
N LEU A 144 13.54 4.44 6.11
CA LEU A 144 13.20 3.75 7.35
C LEU A 144 14.19 2.62 7.63
N LEU A 145 14.40 1.74 6.65
CA LEU A 145 15.29 0.57 6.79
C LEU A 145 16.74 0.97 7.03
N ARG A 146 17.21 2.04 6.37
CA ARG A 146 18.57 2.55 6.54
C ARG A 146 18.80 3.22 7.89
N ARG A 147 17.82 4.03 8.37
CA ARG A 147 17.98 4.82 9.58
C ARG A 147 17.62 4.09 10.86
N ILE A 148 16.77 3.07 10.76
CA ILE A 148 16.25 2.36 11.93
C ILE A 148 16.42 0.84 11.72
N PRO A 149 17.67 0.32 11.83
CA PRO A 149 17.98 -1.07 11.49
C PRO A 149 17.33 -2.09 12.42
N ASN A 150 17.03 -1.71 13.68
CA ASN A 150 16.50 -2.60 14.70
C ASN A 150 15.00 -2.35 14.98
N LEU A 151 14.25 -1.86 13.98
CA LEU A 151 12.81 -1.63 14.08
C LEU A 151 12.07 -2.96 14.28
N LYS A 152 11.18 -3.01 15.28
CA LYS A 152 10.32 -4.16 15.58
C LYS A 152 8.94 -3.69 15.98
N VAL A 153 7.92 -4.52 15.74
CA VAL A 153 6.59 -4.29 16.30
C VAL A 153 6.66 -4.43 17.82
N ALA A 154 6.06 -3.48 18.55
CA ALA A 154 6.12 -3.41 20.02
C ALA A 154 5.06 -4.29 20.72
N ILE A 155 4.04 -4.72 19.99
CA ILE A 155 2.91 -5.50 20.51
C ILE A 155 2.66 -6.72 19.59
N PRO A 156 2.00 -7.77 20.05
CA PRO A 156 1.61 -8.88 19.17
C PRO A 156 0.72 -8.43 18.02
N SER A 157 0.90 -9.04 16.83
CA SER A 157 0.16 -8.65 15.60
C SER A 157 -1.37 -8.75 15.78
N ASN A 158 -1.86 -9.69 16.58
CA ASN A 158 -3.29 -9.83 16.88
C ASN A 158 -3.86 -8.72 17.79
N ALA A 159 -3.01 -7.91 18.40
CA ALA A 159 -3.39 -6.73 19.19
C ALA A 159 -3.41 -5.44 18.36
N LEU A 160 -2.93 -5.47 17.11
CA LEU A 160 -3.01 -4.35 16.19
C LEU A 160 -4.47 -4.07 15.82
N ARG A 161 -4.82 -2.80 15.79
CA ARG A 161 -6.17 -2.36 15.42
C ARG A 161 -6.16 -1.77 14.03
N TRP A 162 -7.07 -2.29 13.19
CA TRP A 162 -7.32 -1.78 11.86
C TRP A 162 -8.50 -0.82 11.87
N ARG A 163 -8.40 0.23 11.08
CA ARG A 163 -9.51 1.16 10.85
C ARG A 163 -10.65 0.41 10.18
N ARG A 164 -11.87 0.68 10.62
CA ARG A 164 -13.06 0.10 10.02
C ARG A 164 -13.44 0.88 8.75
N GLY A 165 -13.61 0.18 7.65
CA GLY A 165 -14.02 0.77 6.38
C GLY A 165 -14.04 -0.28 5.28
N LEU A 166 -14.77 -0.01 4.19
CA LEU A 166 -14.83 -0.89 3.02
C LEU A 166 -13.78 -0.52 1.97
N VAL A 167 -13.35 0.74 1.93
CA VAL A 167 -12.50 1.26 0.87
C VAL A 167 -11.03 1.34 1.33
N LEU A 168 -10.80 2.00 2.47
CA LEU A 168 -9.45 2.22 2.97
C LEU A 168 -9.04 1.15 3.97
N ARG A 169 -7.86 0.57 3.76
CA ARG A 169 -7.19 -0.33 4.68
C ARG A 169 -6.01 0.37 5.33
N GLY A 170 -6.05 0.54 6.64
CA GLY A 170 -4.98 1.15 7.39
C GLY A 170 -5.05 0.81 8.88
N LEU A 171 -3.91 0.88 9.54
CA LEU A 171 -3.81 0.72 10.98
C LEU A 171 -4.27 1.99 11.68
N GLU A 172 -4.91 1.88 12.85
CA GLU A 172 -5.14 3.00 13.76
C GLU A 172 -3.80 3.55 14.28
N SER A 173 -2.87 2.64 14.60
CA SER A 173 -1.49 2.94 14.97
C SER A 173 -0.62 1.70 14.76
N LEU A 174 0.67 1.92 14.52
CA LEU A 174 1.70 0.87 14.47
C LEU A 174 2.72 1.11 15.59
N PRO A 175 2.50 0.57 16.81
CA PRO A 175 3.46 0.69 17.89
C PRO A 175 4.75 -0.07 17.56
N VAL A 176 5.88 0.62 17.63
CA VAL A 176 7.19 0.05 17.30
C VAL A 176 8.22 0.33 18.39
N THR A 177 9.18 -0.58 18.51
CA THR A 177 10.41 -0.38 19.28
C THR A 177 11.60 -0.29 18.35
N PHE A 178 12.58 0.52 18.72
CA PHE A 178 13.84 0.66 17.98
C PHE A 178 14.96 1.11 18.91
N THR A 179 16.20 0.80 18.53
CA THR A 179 17.38 1.30 19.24
C THR A 179 17.88 2.55 18.52
N ARG A 180 18.00 3.66 19.23
CA ARG A 180 18.68 4.84 18.70
C ARG A 180 20.17 4.58 18.63
N ASN A 181 20.72 4.43 17.45
CA ASN A 181 22.14 4.59 17.25
C ASN A 181 22.48 6.10 17.29
N PHE A 182 22.81 6.61 18.45
CA PHE A 182 23.52 7.88 18.51
C PHE A 182 24.91 7.62 17.90
N GLY A 183 25.09 7.89 16.62
CA GLY A 183 26.41 7.98 16.03
C GLY A 183 27.23 8.95 16.89
N ARG A 184 28.28 8.45 17.54
CA ARG A 184 29.30 9.31 18.13
C ARG A 184 29.86 10.15 17.00
N SER A 185 29.50 11.42 16.95
CA SER A 185 30.24 12.42 16.21
C SER A 185 31.62 12.53 16.87
N THR A 186 32.55 11.70 16.46
CA THR A 186 33.97 11.89 16.72
C THR A 186 34.52 12.74 15.58
N GLU A 187 34.19 14.01 15.57
CA GLU A 187 35.06 15.00 14.98
C GLU A 187 35.65 15.84 16.10
N PRO A 188 36.98 15.81 16.32
CA PRO A 188 37.62 16.77 17.18
C PRO A 188 37.55 18.14 16.48
N ARG A 189 36.90 19.10 17.13
CA ARG A 189 37.05 20.50 16.74
C ARG A 189 38.52 20.88 16.98
N MET A 190 39.29 21.07 15.91
CA MET A 190 40.51 21.89 15.95
C MET A 190 40.11 23.34 15.75
#